data_5158a884e25d2ded0d0ce2f005b17cc8
#
_entry.id   5158a884e25d2ded0d0ce2f005b17cc8
#
_cell.length_a   1.000
_cell.length_b   1.000
_cell.length_c   1.000
_cell.angle_alpha   90.00
_cell.angle_beta   90.00
_cell.angle_gamma   90.00
#
_symmetry.space_group_name_H-M   'P 1'
#
loop_
_entity.id
_entity.type
_entity.pdbx_description
1 polymer ?
#
loop_
_entity_poly.entity_id
_entity_poly.type
_entity_poly.pdbx_seq_one_letter_code
_entity_poly.pdbx_strand_id
1 'polypeptide(L)'
;MIEEVNKTRSLPENWVAVEPTYASICHADLRYFAGLRRPEALAKKLPMALLHEGIAVVKESRSEKFSKGDRVVVVPNIPGQILHPEIDQKPDIPVNYSKGNAFLGSGYDGMAQSCLVHPEECLVRIPDEIPNEIAVLAELSSVSHHALSHVQEKLKKTDTRVALFGDGPVGYFTAVMLKYLYGVTAERFVVFGAADDKLAHFDFARRENVLSYDFKHSKEKFDVLIECTGGKFSQSALNQAIDIADSLADIIFMGVTEELVPIDTRDILEKGITAHGSSRSSTADFEAVVEGMKNPDYRRALSKILPEKIVEIS
;
A
#
# COMPACT_ATOMS: atom_id res chain seq x y z
N MET A 1 21.15 17.50 -3.65
CA MET A 1 20.97 18.92 -3.25
C MET A 1 19.47 19.10 -3.01
N ILE A 2 19.09 19.70 -1.90
CA ILE A 2 17.70 20.06 -1.60
C ILE A 2 17.60 21.55 -1.89
N GLU A 3 16.65 21.93 -2.72
CA GLU A 3 16.42 23.33 -3.10
C GLU A 3 14.99 23.71 -2.75
N GLU A 4 14.82 24.90 -2.17
CA GLU A 4 13.50 25.48 -1.99
C GLU A 4 13.06 26.14 -3.30
N VAL A 5 11.91 25.70 -3.83
CA VAL A 5 11.36 26.19 -5.09
C VAL A 5 10.00 26.81 -4.86
N ASN A 6 9.89 28.12 -5.09
CA ASN A 6 8.62 28.81 -5.06
C ASN A 6 7.86 28.60 -6.38
N LYS A 7 6.76 27.85 -6.36
CA LYS A 7 5.87 27.68 -7.51
C LYS A 7 4.52 28.30 -7.20
N THR A 8 4.13 29.33 -7.98
CA THR A 8 2.76 29.82 -7.96
C THR A 8 1.90 28.88 -8.80
N ARG A 9 0.88 28.26 -8.18
CA ARG A 9 -0.07 27.40 -8.89
C ARG A 9 -1.45 28.03 -8.88
N SER A 10 -2.11 28.04 -10.04
CA SER A 10 -3.54 28.33 -10.11
C SER A 10 -4.31 27.15 -9.53
N LEU A 11 -5.44 27.42 -8.87
CA LEU A 11 -6.34 26.39 -8.37
C LEU A 11 -7.43 26.12 -9.43
N PRO A 12 -7.41 24.98 -10.15
CA PRO A 12 -8.42 24.64 -11.15
C PRO A 12 -9.78 24.34 -10.51
N GLU A 13 -10.82 24.26 -11.33
CA GLU A 13 -12.15 23.79 -10.92
C GLU A 13 -12.07 22.33 -10.49
N ASN A 14 -12.81 21.96 -9.42
CA ASN A 14 -12.78 20.64 -8.78
C ASN A 14 -11.41 20.26 -8.18
N TRP A 15 -10.54 21.24 -7.94
CA TRP A 15 -9.26 21.04 -7.25
C TRP A 15 -9.24 21.75 -5.90
N VAL A 16 -8.40 21.25 -5.02
CA VAL A 16 -8.29 21.70 -3.62
C VAL A 16 -6.83 21.99 -3.31
N ALA A 17 -6.56 23.13 -2.71
CA ALA A 17 -5.27 23.47 -2.14
C ALA A 17 -5.23 22.98 -0.69
N VAL A 18 -4.32 22.07 -0.37
CA VAL A 18 -4.16 21.46 0.94
C VAL A 18 -2.79 21.73 1.52
N GLU A 19 -2.71 21.87 2.83
CA GLU A 19 -1.48 21.97 3.60
C GLU A 19 -1.17 20.59 4.20
N PRO A 20 -0.11 19.89 3.77
CA PRO A 20 0.34 18.66 4.39
C PRO A 20 0.66 18.86 5.88
N THR A 21 0.13 18.00 6.74
CA THR A 21 0.31 18.13 8.19
C THR A 21 1.07 16.95 8.80
N TYR A 22 0.85 15.74 8.28
CA TYR A 22 1.58 14.55 8.66
C TYR A 22 1.95 13.76 7.40
N ALA A 23 3.16 13.22 7.38
CA ALA A 23 3.60 12.33 6.32
C ALA A 23 4.48 11.23 6.90
N SER A 24 4.44 10.03 6.31
CA SER A 24 5.41 8.97 6.55
C SER A 24 6.45 8.91 5.43
N ILE A 25 7.61 8.38 5.75
CA ILE A 25 8.71 8.21 4.79
C ILE A 25 8.71 6.77 4.30
N CYS A 26 8.37 6.58 3.04
CA CYS A 26 8.44 5.29 2.39
C CYS A 26 9.88 4.92 2.01
N HIS A 27 10.16 3.63 1.94
CA HIS A 27 11.44 3.16 1.39
C HIS A 27 11.68 3.65 -0.06
N ALA A 28 10.63 3.90 -0.82
CA ALA A 28 10.71 4.49 -2.15
C ALA A 28 11.26 5.92 -2.12
N ASP A 29 10.88 6.74 -1.13
CA ASP A 29 11.39 8.11 -0.96
C ASP A 29 12.90 8.08 -0.63
N LEU A 30 13.30 7.19 0.29
CA LEU A 30 14.71 7.01 0.64
C LEU A 30 15.56 6.63 -0.58
N ARG A 31 15.03 5.80 -1.48
CA ARG A 31 15.74 5.42 -2.72
C ARG A 31 15.89 6.60 -3.69
N TYR A 32 14.91 7.48 -3.81
CA TYR A 32 15.04 8.72 -4.59
C TYR A 32 16.02 9.69 -3.93
N PHE A 33 15.90 9.90 -2.62
CA PHE A 33 16.78 10.79 -1.87
C PHE A 33 18.26 10.36 -1.94
N ALA A 34 18.53 9.07 -1.83
CA ALA A 34 19.87 8.51 -1.90
C ALA A 34 20.40 8.29 -3.34
N GLY A 35 19.60 8.58 -4.37
CA GLY A 35 19.98 8.31 -5.77
C GLY A 35 20.06 6.83 -6.14
N LEU A 36 19.37 5.95 -5.41
CA LEU A 36 19.38 4.50 -5.58
C LEU A 36 18.28 4.00 -6.53
N ARG A 37 17.98 4.76 -7.57
CA ARG A 37 17.10 4.39 -8.68
C ARG A 37 17.91 4.29 -9.96
N ARG A 38 17.35 3.66 -10.98
CA ARG A 38 17.99 3.61 -12.32
C ARG A 38 18.27 5.03 -12.81
N PRO A 39 19.46 5.30 -13.41
CA PRO A 39 19.87 6.65 -13.83
C PRO A 39 18.84 7.35 -14.73
N GLU A 40 18.22 6.60 -15.65
CA GLU A 40 17.20 7.13 -16.56
C GLU A 40 15.94 7.61 -15.81
N ALA A 41 15.57 6.90 -14.73
CA ALA A 41 14.44 7.27 -13.89
C ALA A 41 14.75 8.54 -13.08
N LEU A 42 15.98 8.68 -12.56
CA LEU A 42 16.43 9.88 -11.86
C LEU A 42 16.45 11.08 -12.79
N ALA A 43 17.07 10.95 -13.97
CA ALA A 43 17.16 12.02 -14.95
C ALA A 43 15.79 12.53 -15.44
N LYS A 44 14.81 11.61 -15.55
CA LYS A 44 13.45 11.95 -16.01
C LYS A 44 12.59 12.57 -14.91
N LYS A 45 12.77 12.18 -13.65
CA LYS A 45 11.83 12.48 -12.55
C LYS A 45 12.29 13.58 -11.60
N LEU A 46 13.59 13.81 -11.50
CA LEU A 46 14.15 14.87 -10.64
C LEU A 46 14.37 16.17 -11.44
N PRO A 47 14.23 17.37 -10.83
CA PRO A 47 13.85 17.57 -9.42
C PRO A 47 12.35 17.39 -9.18
N MET A 48 11.96 16.88 -7.99
CA MET A 48 10.58 16.78 -7.55
C MET A 48 10.50 16.85 -6.02
N ALA A 49 9.38 17.31 -5.47
CA ALA A 49 9.06 17.13 -4.06
C ALA A 49 8.81 15.64 -3.78
N LEU A 50 9.40 15.11 -2.71
CA LEU A 50 9.20 13.73 -2.28
C LEU A 50 7.93 13.58 -1.44
N LEU A 51 7.72 12.41 -0.89
CA LEU A 51 6.63 11.95 -0.02
C LEU A 51 5.29 11.79 -0.76
N HIS A 52 4.66 10.66 -0.46
CA HIS A 52 3.38 10.27 -1.06
C HIS A 52 2.41 9.64 -0.05
N GLU A 53 2.84 9.44 1.17
CA GLU A 53 2.05 8.90 2.27
C GLU A 53 1.73 10.03 3.25
N GLY A 54 0.48 10.47 3.33
CA GLY A 54 0.20 11.55 4.27
C GLY A 54 -1.22 12.08 4.28
N ILE A 55 -1.42 12.99 5.20
CA ILE A 55 -2.67 13.71 5.42
C ILE A 55 -2.44 15.23 5.36
N ALA A 56 -3.50 15.94 5.11
CA ALA A 56 -3.46 17.39 4.94
C ALA A 56 -4.72 18.08 5.51
N VAL A 57 -4.65 19.40 5.62
CA VAL A 57 -5.81 20.24 5.92
C VAL A 57 -6.10 21.14 4.72
N VAL A 58 -7.38 21.22 4.34
CA VAL A 58 -7.84 22.05 3.24
C VAL A 58 -7.64 23.54 3.58
N LYS A 59 -6.92 24.25 2.73
CA LYS A 59 -6.68 25.72 2.85
C LYS A 59 -7.60 26.54 1.96
N GLU A 60 -7.79 26.08 0.72
CA GLU A 60 -8.66 26.69 -0.28
C GLU A 60 -9.29 25.58 -1.15
N SER A 61 -10.54 25.77 -1.55
CA SER A 61 -11.27 24.77 -2.31
C SER A 61 -12.05 25.40 -3.47
N ARG A 62 -11.95 24.76 -4.64
CA ARG A 62 -12.87 24.97 -5.76
C ARG A 62 -13.70 23.69 -6.02
N SER A 63 -13.92 22.91 -4.97
CA SER A 63 -14.68 21.69 -4.91
C SER A 63 -15.98 21.91 -4.13
N GLU A 64 -17.04 21.27 -4.54
CA GLU A 64 -18.28 21.22 -3.73
C GLU A 64 -18.21 20.19 -2.58
N LYS A 65 -17.23 19.25 -2.64
CA LYS A 65 -17.07 18.17 -1.65
C LYS A 65 -16.28 18.57 -0.42
N PHE A 66 -15.35 19.54 -0.55
CA PHE A 66 -14.42 19.90 0.51
C PHE A 66 -14.45 21.39 0.83
N SER A 67 -14.34 21.70 2.12
CA SER A 67 -14.32 23.06 2.65
C SER A 67 -13.04 23.32 3.42
N LYS A 68 -12.65 24.60 3.53
CA LYS A 68 -11.50 25.03 4.34
C LYS A 68 -11.60 24.47 5.75
N GLY A 69 -10.52 23.87 6.23
CA GLY A 69 -10.42 23.23 7.55
C GLY A 69 -10.69 21.74 7.55
N ASP A 70 -11.23 21.17 6.46
CA ASP A 70 -11.42 19.72 6.39
C ASP A 70 -10.07 18.98 6.48
N ARG A 71 -10.05 17.90 7.25
CA ARG A 71 -8.92 16.97 7.33
C ARG A 71 -9.09 15.91 6.25
N VAL A 72 -8.03 15.68 5.47
CA VAL A 72 -8.09 14.75 4.33
C VAL A 72 -6.86 13.85 4.26
N VAL A 73 -7.08 12.61 3.87
CA VAL A 73 -6.01 11.74 3.37
C VAL A 73 -5.74 12.11 1.92
N VAL A 74 -4.47 12.19 1.53
CA VAL A 74 -4.05 12.47 0.16
C VAL A 74 -3.81 11.16 -0.57
N VAL A 75 -4.59 10.89 -1.62
CA VAL A 75 -4.42 9.72 -2.48
C VAL A 75 -3.33 10.04 -3.51
N PRO A 76 -2.17 9.33 -3.47
CA PRO A 76 -1.02 9.73 -4.29
C PRO A 76 -1.15 9.39 -5.78
N ASN A 77 -2.02 8.46 -6.13
CA ASN A 77 -2.28 8.09 -7.53
C ASN A 77 -3.33 9.01 -8.14
N ILE A 78 -2.91 9.90 -9.03
CA ILE A 78 -3.82 10.76 -9.80
C ILE A 78 -4.16 10.04 -11.10
N PRO A 79 -5.43 9.67 -11.33
CA PRO A 79 -5.86 9.02 -12.57
C PRO A 79 -5.53 9.83 -13.82
N GLY A 80 -5.08 9.14 -14.86
CA GLY A 80 -4.70 9.79 -16.11
C GLY A 80 -5.83 10.58 -16.77
N GLN A 81 -7.07 10.14 -16.61
CA GLN A 81 -8.24 10.86 -17.15
C GLN A 81 -8.46 12.25 -16.54
N ILE A 82 -7.94 12.49 -15.33
CA ILE A 82 -8.00 13.82 -14.69
C ILE A 82 -6.94 14.75 -15.28
N LEU A 83 -5.74 14.21 -15.52
CA LEU A 83 -4.59 14.98 -16.00
C LEU A 83 -4.59 15.12 -17.54
N HIS A 84 -5.11 14.13 -18.22
CA HIS A 84 -5.05 13.93 -19.67
C HIS A 84 -6.39 13.43 -20.19
N PRO A 85 -7.46 14.27 -20.18
CA PRO A 85 -8.79 13.86 -20.62
C PRO A 85 -8.86 13.47 -22.11
N GLU A 86 -7.84 13.85 -22.89
CA GLU A 86 -7.68 13.46 -24.29
C GLU A 86 -7.21 12.02 -24.51
N ILE A 87 -6.68 11.35 -23.46
CA ILE A 87 -6.23 9.96 -23.56
C ILE A 87 -7.44 9.03 -23.48
N ASP A 88 -7.65 8.23 -24.52
CA ASP A 88 -8.68 7.19 -24.52
C ASP A 88 -8.37 6.11 -23.48
N GLN A 89 -9.25 5.97 -22.50
CA GLN A 89 -9.15 4.98 -21.42
C GLN A 89 -10.10 3.82 -21.73
N LYS A 90 -9.61 2.60 -21.57
CA LYS A 90 -10.48 1.43 -21.64
C LYS A 90 -11.37 1.38 -20.39
N PRO A 91 -12.70 1.26 -20.53
CA PRO A 91 -13.65 1.36 -19.40
C PRO A 91 -13.44 0.29 -18.32
N ASP A 92 -12.91 -0.87 -18.68
CA ASP A 92 -12.74 -2.02 -17.78
C ASP A 92 -11.39 -2.01 -17.04
N ILE A 93 -10.53 -1.00 -17.29
CA ILE A 93 -9.25 -0.90 -16.59
C ILE A 93 -9.45 -0.09 -15.29
N PRO A 94 -9.11 -0.67 -14.11
CA PRO A 94 -9.16 0.07 -12.86
C PRO A 94 -8.31 1.34 -12.91
N VAL A 95 -8.79 2.41 -12.29
CA VAL A 95 -8.17 3.75 -12.37
C VAL A 95 -6.69 3.78 -11.95
N ASN A 96 -6.28 2.94 -11.01
CA ASN A 96 -4.88 2.82 -10.59
C ASN A 96 -3.94 2.22 -11.65
N TYR A 97 -4.49 1.56 -12.67
CA TYR A 97 -3.74 1.03 -13.83
C TYR A 97 -3.99 1.82 -15.13
N SER A 98 -4.71 2.94 -15.07
CA SER A 98 -5.02 3.77 -16.23
C SER A 98 -3.76 4.34 -16.88
N LYS A 99 -3.84 4.63 -18.18
CA LYS A 99 -2.76 5.33 -18.90
C LYS A 99 -2.66 6.78 -18.45
N GLY A 100 -1.44 7.31 -18.42
CA GLY A 100 -1.20 8.72 -18.08
C GLY A 100 -1.32 9.05 -16.61
N ASN A 101 -1.45 8.05 -15.71
CA ASN A 101 -1.46 8.28 -14.27
C ASN A 101 -0.19 9.00 -13.81
N ALA A 102 -0.35 9.94 -12.88
CA ALA A 102 0.75 10.47 -12.09
C ALA A 102 0.74 9.86 -10.69
N PHE A 103 1.91 9.86 -10.05
CA PHE A 103 2.05 9.39 -8.68
C PHE A 103 2.92 10.36 -7.90
N LEU A 104 2.41 10.88 -6.78
CA LEU A 104 3.13 11.82 -5.92
C LEU A 104 4.48 11.23 -5.48
N GLY A 105 5.53 12.06 -5.46
CA GLY A 105 6.88 11.61 -5.10
C GLY A 105 7.50 10.59 -6.06
N SER A 106 6.88 10.37 -7.25
CA SER A 106 7.41 9.45 -8.28
C SER A 106 7.24 9.99 -9.71
N GLY A 107 7.77 11.18 -9.97
CA GLY A 107 7.69 11.88 -11.25
C GLY A 107 6.58 12.92 -11.29
N TYR A 108 5.92 13.15 -10.17
CA TYR A 108 5.00 14.23 -9.88
C TYR A 108 5.30 14.76 -8.48
N ASP A 109 5.21 16.07 -8.26
CA ASP A 109 5.56 16.66 -6.97
C ASP A 109 4.72 16.04 -5.85
N GLY A 110 5.40 15.51 -4.84
CA GLY A 110 4.81 14.88 -3.67
C GLY A 110 4.46 15.85 -2.56
N MET A 111 4.29 15.35 -1.35
CA MET A 111 3.77 16.08 -0.20
C MET A 111 4.82 16.95 0.53
N ALA A 112 6.11 16.87 0.18
CA ALA A 112 7.16 17.72 0.77
C ALA A 112 7.07 19.16 0.25
N GLN A 113 5.94 19.84 0.49
CA GLN A 113 5.62 21.21 0.11
C GLN A 113 4.72 21.85 1.17
N SER A 114 4.79 23.17 1.29
CA SER A 114 3.89 23.93 2.18
C SER A 114 2.44 23.96 1.70
N CYS A 115 2.22 23.76 0.39
CA CYS A 115 0.89 23.72 -0.21
C CYS A 115 0.90 22.77 -1.41
N LEU A 116 0.01 21.80 -1.38
CA LEU A 116 -0.23 20.85 -2.48
C LEU A 116 -1.58 21.19 -3.11
N VAL A 117 -1.60 21.39 -4.43
CA VAL A 117 -2.84 21.51 -5.22
C VAL A 117 -3.17 20.14 -5.79
N HIS A 118 -4.33 19.59 -5.42
CA HIS A 118 -4.69 18.20 -5.69
C HIS A 118 -6.14 18.06 -6.15
N PRO A 119 -6.48 17.13 -7.06
CA PRO A 119 -7.87 16.95 -7.50
C PRO A 119 -8.75 16.41 -6.36
N GLU A 120 -10.00 16.86 -6.31
CA GLU A 120 -10.96 16.44 -5.28
C GLU A 120 -11.19 14.93 -5.24
N GLU A 121 -11.11 14.27 -6.41
CA GLU A 121 -11.28 12.82 -6.55
C GLU A 121 -10.15 12.02 -5.87
N CYS A 122 -9.04 12.67 -5.59
CA CYS A 122 -7.87 12.07 -4.94
C CYS A 122 -7.71 12.52 -3.47
N LEU A 123 -8.81 12.92 -2.84
CA LEU A 123 -8.86 13.28 -1.41
C LEU A 123 -9.94 12.46 -0.72
N VAL A 124 -9.65 11.98 0.50
CA VAL A 124 -10.63 11.27 1.33
C VAL A 124 -10.75 11.98 2.68
N ARG A 125 -11.97 12.36 3.06
CA ARG A 125 -12.24 13.05 4.34
C ARG A 125 -11.90 12.12 5.52
N ILE A 126 -11.22 12.67 6.52
CA ILE A 126 -10.89 11.97 7.75
C ILE A 126 -11.97 12.29 8.79
N PRO A 127 -12.71 11.29 9.29
CA PRO A 127 -13.65 11.46 10.41
C PRO A 127 -12.94 11.97 11.68
N ASP A 128 -13.68 12.74 12.50
CA ASP A 128 -13.10 13.38 13.70
C ASP A 128 -12.56 12.38 14.72
N GLU A 129 -13.17 11.20 14.81
CA GLU A 129 -12.76 10.13 15.72
C GLU A 129 -11.45 9.42 15.32
N ILE A 130 -10.89 9.69 14.13
CA ILE A 130 -9.63 9.09 13.67
C ILE A 130 -8.48 10.07 13.96
N PRO A 131 -7.53 9.71 14.86
CA PRO A 131 -6.35 10.53 15.13
C PRO A 131 -5.45 10.68 13.88
N ASN A 132 -4.72 11.80 13.80
CA ASN A 132 -3.83 12.06 12.67
C ASN A 132 -2.75 11.00 12.50
N GLU A 133 -2.21 10.51 13.63
CA GLU A 133 -1.15 9.48 13.68
C GLU A 133 -1.63 8.13 13.10
N ILE A 134 -2.93 7.89 13.14
CA ILE A 134 -3.54 6.70 12.52
C ILE A 134 -3.90 7.00 11.06
N ALA A 135 -4.49 8.17 10.80
CA ALA A 135 -4.93 8.53 9.45
C ALA A 135 -3.77 8.60 8.45
N VAL A 136 -2.55 9.00 8.87
CA VAL A 136 -1.34 9.01 8.02
C VAL A 136 -0.97 7.62 7.48
N LEU A 137 -1.39 6.55 8.16
CA LEU A 137 -1.15 5.16 7.77
C LEU A 137 -2.13 4.67 6.67
N ALA A 138 -3.03 5.54 6.19
CA ALA A 138 -4.05 5.15 5.22
C ALA A 138 -3.45 4.73 3.87
N GLU A 139 -2.35 5.36 3.42
CA GLU A 139 -1.70 4.98 2.15
C GLU A 139 -1.22 3.54 2.21
N LEU A 140 -0.40 3.18 3.17
CA LEU A 140 0.14 1.83 3.31
C LEU A 140 -0.96 0.79 3.56
N SER A 141 -2.01 1.16 4.32
CA SER A 141 -3.20 0.31 4.50
C SER A 141 -3.98 0.13 3.20
N SER A 142 -4.05 1.15 2.33
CA SER A 142 -4.77 1.08 1.05
C SER A 142 -4.12 0.10 0.07
N VAL A 143 -2.80 0.00 0.10
CA VAL A 143 -2.05 -0.99 -0.70
C VAL A 143 -2.42 -2.41 -0.27
N SER A 144 -2.54 -2.65 1.05
CA SER A 144 -3.00 -3.94 1.59
C SER A 144 -4.46 -4.21 1.22
N HIS A 145 -5.35 -3.21 1.32
CA HIS A 145 -6.76 -3.35 0.93
C HIS A 145 -6.90 -3.71 -0.55
N HIS A 146 -6.20 -2.99 -1.42
CA HIS A 146 -6.21 -3.27 -2.86
C HIS A 146 -5.77 -4.71 -3.16
N ALA A 147 -4.70 -5.17 -2.52
CA ALA A 147 -4.23 -6.55 -2.66
C ALA A 147 -5.27 -7.57 -2.23
N LEU A 148 -5.88 -7.38 -1.06
CA LEU A 148 -6.88 -8.31 -0.52
C LEU A 148 -8.20 -8.28 -1.30
N SER A 149 -8.52 -7.17 -2.00
CA SER A 149 -9.72 -7.07 -2.83
C SER A 149 -9.77 -8.11 -3.95
N HIS A 150 -8.61 -8.54 -4.47
CA HIS A 150 -8.53 -9.60 -5.49
C HIS A 150 -9.07 -10.94 -5.00
N VAL A 151 -9.04 -11.20 -3.71
CA VAL A 151 -9.40 -12.49 -3.10
C VAL A 151 -10.51 -12.37 -2.05
N GLN A 152 -11.19 -11.24 -1.97
CA GLN A 152 -12.17 -10.96 -0.91
C GLN A 152 -13.28 -12.03 -0.81
N GLU A 153 -13.71 -12.61 -1.94
CA GLU A 153 -14.74 -13.66 -1.95
C GLU A 153 -14.22 -14.98 -1.34
N LYS A 154 -12.94 -15.30 -1.51
CA LYS A 154 -12.31 -16.43 -0.81
C LYS A 154 -12.18 -16.13 0.69
N LEU A 155 -11.77 -14.92 1.06
CA LEU A 155 -11.59 -14.54 2.48
C LEU A 155 -12.89 -14.58 3.30
N LYS A 156 -14.07 -14.42 2.66
CA LYS A 156 -15.38 -14.56 3.31
C LYS A 156 -15.70 -16.01 3.73
N LYS A 157 -15.07 -17.01 3.12
CA LYS A 157 -15.29 -18.41 3.47
C LYS A 157 -14.57 -18.75 4.78
N THR A 158 -15.25 -19.52 5.64
CA THR A 158 -14.74 -19.84 6.99
C THR A 158 -13.63 -20.89 7.00
N ASP A 159 -13.41 -21.58 5.91
CA ASP A 159 -12.42 -22.65 5.73
C ASP A 159 -11.16 -22.17 4.97
N THR A 160 -11.18 -20.98 4.34
CA THR A 160 -10.03 -20.42 3.62
C THR A 160 -8.81 -20.28 4.53
N ARG A 161 -7.71 -20.87 4.13
CA ARG A 161 -6.42 -20.80 4.82
C ARG A 161 -5.51 -19.81 4.13
N VAL A 162 -4.91 -18.92 4.93
CA VAL A 162 -4.12 -17.78 4.43
C VAL A 162 -2.68 -17.89 4.90
N ALA A 163 -1.73 -17.74 3.99
CA ALA A 163 -0.31 -17.59 4.28
C ALA A 163 0.18 -16.20 3.82
N LEU A 164 0.90 -15.49 4.68
CA LEU A 164 1.49 -14.20 4.37
C LEU A 164 3.01 -14.29 4.53
N PHE A 165 3.74 -13.89 3.51
CA PHE A 165 5.20 -13.84 3.48
C PHE A 165 5.69 -12.40 3.61
N GLY A 166 6.33 -12.09 4.72
CA GLY A 166 6.92 -10.78 5.00
C GLY A 166 6.60 -10.27 6.40
N ASP A 167 7.65 -9.99 7.18
CA ASP A 167 7.62 -9.46 8.54
C ASP A 167 7.86 -7.94 8.61
N GLY A 168 7.84 -7.27 7.47
CA GLY A 168 7.97 -5.82 7.35
C GLY A 168 6.64 -5.06 7.51
N PRO A 169 6.68 -3.71 7.39
CA PRO A 169 5.47 -2.88 7.54
C PRO A 169 4.31 -3.30 6.65
N VAL A 170 4.52 -3.52 5.34
CA VAL A 170 3.45 -3.95 4.41
C VAL A 170 2.81 -5.27 4.88
N GLY A 171 3.64 -6.26 5.28
CA GLY A 171 3.14 -7.53 5.83
C GLY A 171 2.34 -7.31 7.09
N TYR A 172 2.79 -6.44 7.99
CA TYR A 172 2.07 -6.12 9.22
C TYR A 172 0.69 -5.50 8.95
N PHE A 173 0.61 -4.48 8.07
CA PHE A 173 -0.66 -3.86 7.69
C PHE A 173 -1.62 -4.86 7.07
N THR A 174 -1.12 -5.71 6.16
CA THR A 174 -1.92 -6.75 5.52
C THR A 174 -2.44 -7.76 6.56
N ALA A 175 -1.60 -8.18 7.49
CA ALA A 175 -1.97 -9.11 8.56
C ALA A 175 -3.02 -8.52 9.52
N VAL A 176 -2.83 -7.27 9.93
CA VAL A 176 -3.78 -6.55 10.81
C VAL A 176 -5.13 -6.42 10.10
N MET A 177 -5.14 -6.11 8.80
CA MET A 177 -6.36 -6.01 8.00
C MET A 177 -7.07 -7.36 7.88
N LEU A 178 -6.36 -8.44 7.57
CA LEU A 178 -6.91 -9.81 7.54
C LEU A 178 -7.60 -10.14 8.86
N LYS A 179 -6.97 -9.84 9.99
CA LYS A 179 -7.52 -10.13 11.32
C LYS A 179 -8.75 -9.29 11.64
N TYR A 180 -8.64 -7.97 11.54
CA TYR A 180 -9.61 -7.04 12.13
C TYR A 180 -10.69 -6.56 11.16
N LEU A 181 -10.45 -6.58 9.85
CA LEU A 181 -11.44 -6.18 8.85
C LEU A 181 -12.04 -7.37 8.09
N TYR A 182 -11.25 -8.42 7.85
CA TYR A 182 -11.74 -9.62 7.18
C TYR A 182 -12.09 -10.77 8.13
N GLY A 183 -11.79 -10.65 9.43
CA GLY A 183 -12.14 -11.64 10.44
C GLY A 183 -11.41 -13.00 10.30
N VAL A 184 -10.23 -13.01 9.68
CA VAL A 184 -9.44 -14.23 9.54
C VAL A 184 -8.85 -14.59 10.90
N THR A 185 -9.16 -15.81 11.39
CA THR A 185 -8.72 -16.27 12.70
C THR A 185 -7.31 -16.86 12.68
N ALA A 186 -6.63 -16.88 13.83
CA ALA A 186 -5.25 -17.38 13.95
C ALA A 186 -5.10 -18.85 13.51
N GLU A 187 -6.14 -19.66 13.63
CA GLU A 187 -6.12 -21.08 13.21
C GLU A 187 -5.99 -21.24 11.69
N ARG A 188 -6.42 -20.22 10.94
CA ARG A 188 -6.43 -20.22 9.48
C ARG A 188 -5.35 -19.33 8.86
N PHE A 189 -4.59 -18.60 9.68
CA PHE A 189 -3.70 -17.57 9.22
C PHE A 189 -2.30 -17.72 9.77
N VAL A 190 -1.32 -17.82 8.86
CA VAL A 190 0.11 -17.95 9.17
C VAL A 190 0.88 -16.79 8.57
N VAL A 191 1.74 -16.19 9.37
CA VAL A 191 2.74 -15.20 8.91
C VAL A 191 4.10 -15.86 8.87
N PHE A 192 4.72 -15.84 7.72
CA PHE A 192 6.09 -16.29 7.48
C PHE A 192 7.04 -15.08 7.44
N GLY A 193 8.06 -15.09 8.29
CA GLY A 193 9.06 -14.03 8.37
C GLY A 193 10.45 -14.58 8.67
N ALA A 194 11.48 -13.76 8.53
CA ALA A 194 12.86 -14.16 8.79
C ALA A 194 13.42 -13.65 10.13
N ALA A 195 12.82 -12.60 10.71
CA ALA A 195 13.29 -11.94 11.92
C ALA A 195 12.31 -12.19 13.08
N ASP A 196 12.76 -12.94 14.09
CA ASP A 196 11.89 -13.33 15.22
C ASP A 196 11.38 -12.13 16.04
N ASP A 197 12.19 -11.09 16.18
CA ASP A 197 11.80 -9.83 16.82
C ASP A 197 10.65 -9.13 16.10
N LYS A 198 10.67 -9.12 14.75
CA LYS A 198 9.57 -8.58 13.94
C LYS A 198 8.35 -9.49 13.96
N LEU A 199 8.55 -10.81 13.86
CA LEU A 199 7.46 -11.78 13.96
C LEU A 199 6.71 -11.68 15.29
N ALA A 200 7.39 -11.26 16.37
CA ALA A 200 6.76 -11.05 17.67
C ALA A 200 5.60 -10.05 17.66
N HIS A 201 5.59 -9.10 16.73
CA HIS A 201 4.50 -8.12 16.58
C HIS A 201 3.19 -8.75 16.04
N PHE A 202 3.24 -9.91 15.40
CA PHE A 202 2.08 -10.62 14.84
C PHE A 202 1.42 -11.56 15.86
N ASP A 203 1.23 -11.09 17.10
CA ASP A 203 0.71 -11.86 18.23
C ASP A 203 -0.72 -12.41 18.04
N PHE A 204 -1.43 -11.91 17.03
CA PHE A 204 -2.79 -12.27 16.65
C PHE A 204 -2.87 -13.34 15.54
N ALA A 205 -1.74 -13.84 15.04
CA ALA A 205 -1.64 -14.86 13.99
C ALA A 205 -0.66 -15.96 14.39
N ARG A 206 -0.74 -17.11 13.73
CA ARG A 206 0.35 -18.09 13.82
C ARG A 206 1.57 -17.56 13.07
N ARG A 207 2.75 -17.79 13.60
CA ARG A 207 4.03 -17.26 13.12
C ARG A 207 5.00 -18.40 12.87
N GLU A 208 5.66 -18.38 11.72
CA GLU A 208 6.67 -19.35 11.33
C GLU A 208 7.90 -18.64 10.78
N ASN A 209 9.07 -19.13 11.18
CA ASN A 209 10.31 -18.58 10.65
C ASN A 209 10.68 -19.32 9.34
N VAL A 210 10.81 -18.56 8.24
CA VAL A 210 11.13 -19.08 6.90
C VAL A 210 12.44 -19.86 6.82
N LEU A 211 13.38 -19.61 7.74
CA LEU A 211 14.69 -20.26 7.76
C LEU A 211 14.64 -21.68 8.35
N SER A 212 13.62 -21.98 9.11
CA SER A 212 13.44 -23.28 9.78
C SER A 212 12.25 -24.08 9.28
N TYR A 213 11.32 -23.46 8.52
CA TYR A 213 10.12 -24.15 8.03
C TYR A 213 10.44 -24.99 6.78
N ASP A 214 9.98 -26.26 6.78
CA ASP A 214 10.16 -27.16 5.63
C ASP A 214 8.99 -27.02 4.65
N PHE A 215 9.13 -26.07 3.71
CA PHE A 215 8.10 -25.80 2.70
C PHE A 215 7.84 -26.98 1.76
N LYS A 216 8.90 -27.67 1.34
CA LYS A 216 8.81 -28.76 0.34
C LYS A 216 8.08 -29.98 0.82
N HIS A 217 8.23 -30.32 2.11
CA HIS A 217 7.60 -31.51 2.68
C HIS A 217 6.39 -31.17 3.56
N SER A 218 6.00 -29.91 3.62
CA SER A 218 4.83 -29.47 4.37
C SER A 218 3.55 -30.10 3.81
N LYS A 219 2.79 -30.74 4.72
CA LYS A 219 1.44 -31.23 4.43
C LYS A 219 0.37 -30.16 4.56
N GLU A 220 0.75 -29.03 5.16
CA GLU A 220 -0.13 -27.89 5.32
C GLU A 220 -0.19 -27.12 4.00
N LYS A 221 -1.41 -26.84 3.51
CA LYS A 221 -1.66 -26.14 2.26
C LYS A 221 -2.55 -24.91 2.51
N PHE A 222 -2.44 -23.93 1.61
CA PHE A 222 -3.11 -22.64 1.75
C PHE A 222 -3.84 -22.26 0.46
N ASP A 223 -5.02 -21.66 0.61
CA ASP A 223 -5.88 -21.22 -0.49
C ASP A 223 -5.52 -19.82 -1.00
N VAL A 224 -4.99 -18.97 -0.11
CA VAL A 224 -4.57 -17.59 -0.41
C VAL A 224 -3.18 -17.38 0.16
N LEU A 225 -2.25 -16.97 -0.70
CA LEU A 225 -0.87 -16.68 -0.32
C LEU A 225 -0.52 -15.26 -0.75
N ILE A 226 0.12 -14.48 0.13
CA ILE A 226 0.38 -13.07 -0.08
C ILE A 226 1.88 -12.82 0.08
N GLU A 227 2.54 -12.34 -0.96
CA GLU A 227 3.97 -12.00 -0.95
C GLU A 227 4.17 -10.50 -0.75
N CYS A 228 4.74 -10.13 0.41
CA CYS A 228 5.02 -8.75 0.83
C CYS A 228 6.53 -8.49 1.05
N THR A 229 7.43 -9.37 0.61
CA THR A 229 8.85 -9.27 0.94
C THR A 229 9.60 -8.26 0.08
N GLY A 230 9.41 -8.33 -1.22
CA GLY A 230 10.12 -7.48 -2.20
C GLY A 230 11.64 -7.72 -2.30
N GLY A 231 12.25 -7.07 -3.27
CA GLY A 231 13.69 -7.08 -3.49
C GLY A 231 14.28 -8.48 -3.66
N LYS A 232 15.45 -8.72 -3.07
CA LYS A 232 16.18 -9.99 -3.20
C LYS A 232 15.49 -11.21 -2.55
N PHE A 233 14.49 -10.99 -1.73
CA PHE A 233 13.79 -12.05 -1.02
C PHE A 233 12.55 -12.55 -1.76
N SER A 234 12.04 -11.81 -2.76
CA SER A 234 10.83 -12.19 -3.51
C SER A 234 10.95 -13.57 -4.17
N GLN A 235 12.12 -13.91 -4.72
CA GLN A 235 12.31 -15.22 -5.35
C GLN A 235 12.08 -16.38 -4.38
N SER A 236 12.67 -16.33 -3.20
CA SER A 236 12.51 -17.38 -2.21
C SER A 236 11.08 -17.41 -1.67
N ALA A 237 10.52 -16.26 -1.33
CA ALA A 237 9.16 -16.17 -0.79
C ALA A 237 8.09 -16.67 -1.79
N LEU A 238 8.21 -16.32 -3.07
CA LEU A 238 7.27 -16.78 -4.11
C LEU A 238 7.37 -18.29 -4.35
N ASN A 239 8.58 -18.84 -4.43
CA ASN A 239 8.72 -20.29 -4.61
C ASN A 239 8.28 -21.07 -3.35
N GLN A 240 8.55 -20.57 -2.15
CA GLN A 240 8.03 -21.13 -0.90
C GLN A 240 6.50 -21.06 -0.84
N ALA A 241 5.90 -19.96 -1.32
CA ALA A 241 4.45 -19.84 -1.44
C ALA A 241 3.89 -20.88 -2.42
N ILE A 242 4.51 -21.05 -3.59
CA ILE A 242 4.11 -22.06 -4.58
C ILE A 242 4.21 -23.48 -3.99
N ASP A 243 5.26 -23.80 -3.22
CA ASP A 243 5.45 -25.11 -2.59
C ASP A 243 4.24 -25.48 -1.69
N ILE A 244 3.73 -24.53 -0.91
CA ILE A 244 2.63 -24.75 0.05
C ILE A 244 1.25 -24.32 -0.45
N ALA A 245 1.14 -23.84 -1.67
CA ALA A 245 -0.15 -23.54 -2.28
C ALA A 245 -0.98 -24.81 -2.49
N ASP A 246 -2.28 -24.75 -2.18
CA ASP A 246 -3.23 -25.77 -2.55
C ASP A 246 -3.61 -25.70 -4.02
N SER A 247 -4.32 -26.68 -4.53
CA SER A 247 -4.90 -26.63 -5.87
C SER A 247 -5.91 -25.48 -5.98
N LEU A 248 -5.84 -24.72 -7.06
CA LEU A 248 -6.65 -23.52 -7.31
C LEU A 248 -6.42 -22.37 -6.30
N ALA A 249 -5.25 -22.35 -5.66
CA ALA A 249 -4.87 -21.25 -4.78
C ALA A 249 -4.68 -19.94 -5.55
N ASP A 250 -4.84 -18.81 -4.83
CA ASP A 250 -4.47 -17.49 -5.31
C ASP A 250 -3.17 -17.03 -4.66
N ILE A 251 -2.22 -16.54 -5.47
CA ILE A 251 -1.00 -15.89 -4.98
C ILE A 251 -1.03 -14.41 -5.35
N ILE A 252 -0.90 -13.52 -4.37
CA ILE A 252 -0.88 -12.08 -4.56
C ILE A 252 0.55 -11.58 -4.48
N PHE A 253 1.02 -10.90 -5.53
CA PHE A 253 2.35 -10.31 -5.64
C PHE A 253 2.28 -8.83 -5.28
N MET A 254 2.86 -8.46 -4.14
CA MET A 254 2.94 -7.07 -3.67
C MET A 254 4.38 -6.57 -3.61
N GLY A 255 5.35 -7.48 -3.50
CA GLY A 255 6.76 -7.15 -3.37
C GLY A 255 7.35 -6.58 -4.67
N VAL A 256 7.95 -5.38 -4.59
CA VAL A 256 8.61 -4.74 -5.74
C VAL A 256 10.03 -5.23 -5.88
N THR A 257 10.39 -5.69 -7.09
CA THR A 257 11.75 -6.11 -7.46
C THR A 257 12.30 -5.25 -8.59
N GLU A 258 13.62 -5.07 -8.65
CA GLU A 258 14.29 -4.40 -9.78
C GLU A 258 14.75 -5.40 -10.85
N GLU A 259 14.92 -6.66 -10.46
CA GLU A 259 15.41 -7.74 -11.29
C GLU A 259 14.32 -8.77 -11.58
N LEU A 260 14.48 -9.55 -12.64
CA LEU A 260 13.59 -10.65 -12.94
C LEU A 260 13.70 -11.73 -11.85
N VAL A 261 12.54 -12.25 -11.45
CA VAL A 261 12.44 -13.26 -10.39
C VAL A 261 12.06 -14.60 -11.02
N PRO A 262 12.95 -15.62 -10.98
CA PRO A 262 12.62 -16.97 -11.39
C PRO A 262 11.63 -17.62 -10.41
N ILE A 263 10.52 -18.16 -10.94
CA ILE A 263 9.50 -18.89 -10.17
C ILE A 263 9.20 -20.24 -10.80
N ASP A 264 8.74 -21.20 -10.00
CA ASP A 264 8.35 -22.51 -10.48
C ASP A 264 7.01 -22.47 -11.24
N THR A 265 7.10 -22.27 -12.55
CA THR A 265 5.92 -22.21 -13.43
C THR A 265 5.28 -23.59 -13.63
N ARG A 266 6.01 -24.70 -13.39
CA ARG A 266 5.47 -26.04 -13.51
C ARG A 266 4.44 -26.31 -12.41
N ASP A 267 4.78 -26.00 -11.19
CA ASP A 267 3.86 -26.14 -10.05
C ASP A 267 2.65 -25.20 -10.18
N ILE A 268 2.85 -24.00 -10.68
CA ILE A 268 1.74 -23.07 -10.97
C ILE A 268 0.75 -23.71 -11.94
N LEU A 269 1.25 -24.33 -13.02
CA LEU A 269 0.42 -25.00 -14.02
C LEU A 269 -0.28 -26.24 -13.43
N GLU A 270 0.47 -27.11 -12.74
CA GLU A 270 -0.06 -28.38 -12.22
C GLU A 270 -1.11 -28.17 -11.12
N LYS A 271 -0.96 -27.13 -10.30
CA LYS A 271 -1.92 -26.79 -9.22
C LYS A 271 -3.04 -25.84 -9.68
N GLY A 272 -2.97 -25.28 -10.89
CA GLY A 272 -3.95 -24.32 -11.40
C GLY A 272 -3.96 -23.00 -10.60
N ILE A 273 -2.79 -22.56 -10.14
CA ILE A 273 -2.64 -21.36 -9.31
C ILE A 273 -2.98 -20.10 -10.11
N THR A 274 -3.75 -19.19 -9.52
CA THR A 274 -3.98 -17.85 -10.06
C THR A 274 -3.00 -16.85 -9.43
N ALA A 275 -2.27 -16.11 -10.26
CA ALA A 275 -1.36 -15.06 -9.83
C ALA A 275 -1.98 -13.67 -10.02
N HIS A 276 -2.01 -12.87 -8.96
CA HIS A 276 -2.53 -11.51 -8.97
C HIS A 276 -1.39 -10.52 -8.71
N GLY A 277 -1.11 -9.64 -9.67
CA GLY A 277 -0.25 -8.48 -9.42
C GLY A 277 -1.05 -7.39 -8.72
N SER A 278 -0.51 -6.83 -7.64
CA SER A 278 -1.13 -5.73 -6.92
C SER A 278 -0.15 -4.57 -6.78
N SER A 279 -0.53 -3.41 -7.31
CA SER A 279 0.29 -2.20 -7.26
C SER A 279 -0.58 -0.96 -7.21
N ARG A 280 -0.17 0.00 -6.38
CA ARG A 280 -0.92 1.22 -6.12
C ARG A 280 -2.28 0.92 -5.49
N SER A 281 -3.14 1.93 -5.39
CA SER A 281 -4.51 1.81 -4.90
C SER A 281 -5.36 2.94 -5.47
N SER A 282 -6.66 2.76 -5.47
CA SER A 282 -7.64 3.73 -5.92
C SER A 282 -8.19 4.53 -4.74
N THR A 283 -8.88 5.64 -4.99
CA THR A 283 -9.58 6.39 -3.94
C THR A 283 -10.58 5.52 -3.18
N ALA A 284 -11.25 4.59 -3.85
CA ALA A 284 -12.16 3.64 -3.19
C ALA A 284 -11.45 2.74 -2.16
N ASP A 285 -10.18 2.35 -2.41
CA ASP A 285 -9.38 1.61 -1.43
C ASP A 285 -9.09 2.47 -0.18
N PHE A 286 -8.78 3.76 -0.38
CA PHE A 286 -8.58 4.70 0.73
C PHE A 286 -9.87 4.95 1.52
N GLU A 287 -11.01 5.11 0.86
CA GLU A 287 -12.31 5.24 1.52
C GLU A 287 -12.63 4.03 2.39
N ALA A 288 -12.42 2.82 1.85
CA ALA A 288 -12.62 1.57 2.59
C ALA A 288 -11.69 1.46 3.80
N VAL A 289 -10.44 1.88 3.66
CA VAL A 289 -9.46 1.90 4.76
C VAL A 289 -9.85 2.92 5.84
N VAL A 290 -10.21 4.14 5.47
CA VAL A 290 -10.65 5.17 6.42
C VAL A 290 -11.91 4.72 7.15
N GLU A 291 -12.87 4.09 6.46
CA GLU A 291 -14.03 3.46 7.10
C GLU A 291 -13.61 2.34 8.07
N GLY A 292 -12.67 1.47 7.64
CA GLY A 292 -12.09 0.42 8.49
C GLY A 292 -11.40 0.97 9.74
N MET A 293 -10.77 2.13 9.64
CA MET A 293 -10.12 2.80 10.78
C MET A 293 -11.12 3.28 11.86
N LYS A 294 -12.43 3.26 11.62
CA LYS A 294 -13.44 3.46 12.68
C LYS A 294 -13.49 2.29 13.66
N ASN A 295 -13.02 1.10 13.26
CA ASN A 295 -12.90 -0.04 14.17
C ASN A 295 -11.78 0.22 15.20
N PRO A 296 -12.10 0.28 16.52
CA PRO A 296 -11.11 0.61 17.55
C PRO A 296 -10.01 -0.44 17.71
N ASP A 297 -10.31 -1.72 17.45
CA ASP A 297 -9.31 -2.79 17.55
C ASP A 297 -8.33 -2.74 16.39
N TYR A 298 -8.82 -2.40 15.18
CA TYR A 298 -7.96 -2.14 14.02
C TYR A 298 -7.02 -0.96 14.30
N ARG A 299 -7.54 0.19 14.79
CA ARG A 299 -6.70 1.33 15.18
C ARG A 299 -5.67 0.97 16.23
N ARG A 300 -6.05 0.22 17.27
CA ARG A 300 -5.11 -0.22 18.32
C ARG A 300 -3.99 -1.10 17.75
N ALA A 301 -4.31 -1.97 16.79
CA ALA A 301 -3.29 -2.76 16.13
C ALA A 301 -2.36 -1.89 15.28
N LEU A 302 -2.90 -0.94 14.52
CA LEU A 302 -2.10 0.00 13.72
C LEU A 302 -1.16 0.84 14.60
N SER A 303 -1.60 1.26 15.79
CA SER A 303 -0.77 2.08 16.68
C SER A 303 0.48 1.38 17.22
N LYS A 304 0.54 0.03 17.19
CA LYS A 304 1.71 -0.74 17.66
C LYS A 304 3.00 -0.50 16.86
N ILE A 305 2.89 -0.02 15.62
CA ILE A 305 4.05 0.23 14.75
C ILE A 305 4.34 1.72 14.55
N LEU A 306 3.60 2.59 15.23
CA LEU A 306 3.92 4.01 15.21
C LEU A 306 5.28 4.26 15.87
N PRO A 307 6.07 5.22 15.35
CA PRO A 307 7.33 5.58 15.99
C PRO A 307 7.07 6.22 17.36
N GLU A 308 8.00 6.01 18.29
CA GLU A 308 7.94 6.63 19.63
C GLU A 308 7.95 8.16 19.58
N LYS A 309 8.53 8.73 18.52
CA LYS A 309 8.68 10.18 18.36
C LYS A 309 8.31 10.60 16.93
N ILE A 310 7.40 11.56 16.85
CA ILE A 310 7.11 12.30 15.61
C ILE A 310 8.11 13.44 15.52
N VAL A 311 8.71 13.61 14.34
CA VAL A 311 9.66 14.71 14.06
C VAL A 311 8.88 15.86 13.42
N GLU A 312 8.94 17.04 14.05
CA GLU A 312 8.42 18.26 13.46
C GLU A 312 9.44 18.83 12.46
N ILE A 313 8.94 19.22 11.29
CA ILE A 313 9.73 19.87 10.24
C ILE A 313 9.21 21.31 10.15
N SER A 314 10.08 22.27 10.43
CA SER A 314 9.81 23.72 10.33
C SER A 314 10.35 24.29 9.04
#